data_04d766e4daf99447e0f99c98a44b3ed9
#
_entry.id   04d766e4daf99447e0f99c98a44b3ed9
#
_cell.length_a   1.000
_cell.length_b   1.000
_cell.length_c   1.000
_cell.angle_alpha   90.00
_cell.angle_beta   90.00
_cell.angle_gamma   90.00
#
_symmetry.space_group_name_H-M   'P 1'
#
loop_
_entity.id
_entity.type
_entity.pdbx_description
1 polymer ?
#
loop_
_entity_poly.entity_id
_entity_poly.type
_entity_poly.pdbx_seq_one_letter_code
_entity_poly.pdbx_strand_id
1 'polypeptide(L)'
;EDKMAAKEKETALVGGTAVLVLLEARVPNATRSVEVAEFSLDRRFYEFLPATFTVRLKNTGNVHIAPRGNIFIDSGSAKDIAILEINREKGNILPQSNRDFESTWSDGFPVYVERIEDGKVVLDEEGQVVKELKWDWNDASKLRFGKYTAKMLLIYDDGERDIPIEGEVSFYVVPWRMILVSFVVLLFAFVGVRSTVKGMWRRLTQKDAVT
;
A
#
# COMPACT_ATOMS: atom_id res chain seq x y z
N GLU A 1 25.31 -31.48 -53.67
CA GLU A 1 24.44 -31.68 -52.49
C GLU A 1 25.12 -31.13 -51.26
N ASP A 2 24.98 -29.83 -51.07
CA ASP A 2 25.56 -29.11 -49.91
C ASP A 2 24.52 -28.98 -48.79
N LYS A 3 24.72 -29.73 -47.72
CA LYS A 3 24.04 -29.52 -46.46
C LYS A 3 24.76 -28.44 -45.72
N MET A 4 24.30 -27.19 -45.84
CA MET A 4 24.68 -26.11 -44.92
C MET A 4 24.14 -26.44 -43.51
N ALA A 5 24.99 -26.90 -42.62
CA ALA A 5 24.68 -27.01 -41.20
C ALA A 5 24.53 -25.61 -40.62
N ALA A 6 23.34 -25.27 -40.18
CA ALA A 6 23.06 -24.08 -39.40
C ALA A 6 23.81 -24.20 -38.05
N LYS A 7 24.82 -23.34 -37.88
CA LYS A 7 25.57 -23.22 -36.63
C LYS A 7 24.67 -22.51 -35.62
N GLU A 8 24.06 -23.28 -34.72
CA GLU A 8 23.38 -22.72 -33.55
C GLU A 8 24.38 -21.88 -32.75
N LYS A 9 24.11 -20.58 -32.63
CA LYS A 9 24.83 -19.72 -31.72
C LYS A 9 24.33 -20.04 -30.29
N GLU A 10 25.06 -20.88 -29.60
CA GLU A 10 24.89 -21.00 -28.15
C GLU A 10 25.34 -19.67 -27.50
N THR A 11 24.35 -18.95 -26.95
CA THR A 11 24.62 -17.79 -26.11
C THR A 11 24.89 -18.32 -24.70
N ALA A 12 26.17 -18.43 -24.34
CA ALA A 12 26.55 -18.75 -22.97
C ALA A 12 26.18 -17.57 -22.04
N LEU A 13 25.21 -17.75 -21.21
CA LEU A 13 24.90 -16.84 -20.10
C LEU A 13 25.98 -17.02 -19.02
N VAL A 14 26.94 -16.11 -18.97
CA VAL A 14 27.93 -16.05 -17.90
C VAL A 14 27.28 -15.28 -16.73
N GLY A 15 26.83 -16.00 -15.71
CA GLY A 15 26.37 -15.42 -14.46
C GLY A 15 27.56 -15.02 -13.60
N GLY A 16 27.66 -13.75 -13.24
CA GLY A 16 28.63 -13.25 -12.26
C GLY A 16 27.96 -13.02 -10.92
N THR A 17 28.59 -13.47 -9.83
CA THR A 17 28.19 -13.13 -8.46
C THR A 17 29.03 -11.96 -8.00
N ALA A 18 28.39 -10.82 -7.66
CA ALA A 18 29.05 -9.66 -7.06
C ALA A 18 28.76 -9.66 -5.54
N VAL A 19 29.79 -9.52 -4.73
CA VAL A 19 29.66 -9.29 -3.29
C VAL A 19 30.05 -7.85 -3.01
N LEU A 20 29.10 -7.07 -2.48
CA LEU A 20 29.35 -5.71 -2.01
C LEU A 20 29.97 -5.79 -0.61
N VAL A 21 31.21 -5.36 -0.46
CA VAL A 21 31.89 -5.23 0.84
C VAL A 21 31.94 -3.75 1.19
N LEU A 22 31.22 -3.35 2.24
CA LEU A 22 31.29 -2.01 2.80
C LEU A 22 32.37 -1.97 3.86
N LEU A 23 33.46 -1.26 3.60
CA LEU A 23 34.54 -1.04 4.57
C LEU A 23 34.34 0.33 5.23
N GLU A 24 34.14 0.34 6.55
CA GLU A 24 34.10 1.56 7.34
C GLU A 24 35.48 1.79 7.97
N ALA A 25 36.13 2.88 7.56
CA ALA A 25 37.32 3.35 8.25
C ALA A 25 36.85 4.28 9.39
N ARG A 26 37.36 4.12 10.60
CA ARG A 26 37.12 5.07 11.69
C ARG A 26 37.74 6.41 11.34
N VAL A 27 36.86 7.37 11.01
CA VAL A 27 37.29 8.72 10.67
C VAL A 27 37.21 9.56 11.96
N PRO A 28 38.27 10.28 12.34
CA PRO A 28 38.14 11.31 13.36
C PRO A 28 37.11 12.34 12.89
N ASN A 29 36.17 12.73 13.74
CA ASN A 29 35.03 13.60 13.42
C ASN A 29 33.90 12.92 12.58
N ALA A 30 33.58 11.67 12.85
CA ALA A 30 32.41 11.02 12.29
C ALA A 30 31.13 11.77 12.71
N THR A 31 30.36 12.26 11.74
CA THR A 31 29.06 12.89 11.95
C THR A 31 27.98 12.01 11.34
N ARG A 32 26.98 11.69 12.16
CA ARG A 32 25.79 10.94 11.75
C ARG A 32 24.58 11.87 11.82
N SER A 33 23.93 12.09 10.70
CA SER A 33 22.75 12.94 10.61
C SER A 33 21.84 12.48 9.48
N VAL A 34 20.54 12.37 9.74
CA VAL A 34 19.53 11.98 8.77
C VAL A 34 18.41 12.99 8.77
N GLU A 35 17.98 13.37 7.59
CA GLU A 35 16.82 14.23 7.35
C GLU A 35 15.76 13.46 6.55
N VAL A 36 14.47 13.72 6.86
CA VAL A 36 13.36 13.24 6.05
C VAL A 36 13.20 14.19 4.87
N ALA A 37 13.58 13.72 3.69
CA ALA A 37 13.38 14.48 2.45
C ALA A 37 11.92 14.40 1.99
N GLU A 38 11.25 13.24 2.21
CA GLU A 38 9.86 13.03 1.84
C GLU A 38 9.23 11.92 2.71
N PHE A 39 7.98 12.12 3.11
CA PHE A 39 7.11 11.07 3.62
C PHE A 39 5.76 11.21 2.91
N SER A 40 5.47 10.30 2.01
CA SER A 40 4.32 10.40 1.11
C SER A 40 3.64 9.06 0.88
N LEU A 41 2.47 9.11 0.24
CA LEU A 41 1.75 7.97 -0.29
C LEU A 41 1.67 8.07 -1.82
N ASP A 42 1.54 6.92 -2.49
CA ASP A 42 1.27 6.83 -3.92
C ASP A 42 -0.03 7.56 -4.30
N ARG A 43 -1.02 7.60 -3.40
CA ARG A 43 -2.32 8.30 -3.57
C ARG A 43 -2.82 8.88 -2.25
N ARG A 44 -3.70 9.88 -2.32
CA ARG A 44 -4.44 10.40 -1.16
C ARG A 44 -5.80 9.74 -0.97
N PHE A 45 -6.36 9.18 -2.05
CA PHE A 45 -7.67 8.54 -2.05
C PHE A 45 -7.56 7.14 -2.63
N TYR A 46 -8.03 6.17 -1.88
CA TYR A 46 -8.09 4.77 -2.25
C TYR A 46 -9.54 4.31 -2.29
N GLU A 47 -9.89 3.50 -3.25
CA GLU A 47 -11.14 2.75 -3.20
C GLU A 47 -11.00 1.58 -2.22
N PHE A 48 -9.92 0.82 -2.38
CA PHE A 48 -9.51 -0.28 -1.51
C PHE A 48 -7.98 -0.27 -1.37
N LEU A 49 -7.48 -0.97 -0.36
CA LEU A 49 -6.04 -1.18 -0.20
C LEU A 49 -5.49 -2.07 -1.35
N PRO A 50 -4.17 -2.08 -1.59
CA PRO A 50 -3.10 -1.57 -0.73
C PRO A 50 -2.83 -0.08 -0.86
N ALA A 51 -2.24 0.49 0.19
CA ALA A 51 -1.65 1.82 0.21
C ALA A 51 -0.14 1.71 0.42
N THR A 52 0.65 2.32 -0.47
CA THR A 52 2.11 2.28 -0.40
C THR A 52 2.65 3.60 0.11
N PHE A 53 3.45 3.52 1.17
CA PHE A 53 4.15 4.64 1.79
C PHE A 53 5.59 4.67 1.30
N THR A 54 6.04 5.85 0.88
CA THR A 54 7.42 6.11 0.51
C THR A 54 8.05 7.05 1.54
N VAL A 55 9.15 6.60 2.13
CA VAL A 55 9.98 7.39 3.05
C VAL A 55 11.32 7.61 2.38
N ARG A 56 11.57 8.84 1.93
CA ARG A 56 12.88 9.25 1.38
C ARG A 56 13.68 9.90 2.47
N LEU A 57 14.80 9.27 2.82
CA LEU A 57 15.75 9.76 3.80
C LEU A 57 17.02 10.22 3.14
N LYS A 58 17.56 11.34 3.63
CA LYS A 58 18.85 11.88 3.21
C LYS A 58 19.85 11.76 4.34
N ASN A 59 20.97 11.13 4.10
CA ASN A 59 22.10 11.13 5.01
C ASN A 59 22.92 12.41 4.78
N THR A 60 22.86 13.34 5.75
CA THR A 60 23.62 14.61 5.72
C THR A 60 24.94 14.52 6.49
N GLY A 61 25.23 13.34 7.07
CA GLY A 61 26.49 13.03 7.72
C GLY A 61 27.61 12.59 6.76
N ASN A 62 28.74 12.19 7.34
CA ASN A 62 29.91 11.73 6.60
C ASN A 62 30.20 10.23 6.76
N VAL A 63 29.34 9.49 7.48
CA VAL A 63 29.39 8.03 7.63
C VAL A 63 28.04 7.42 7.22
N HIS A 64 28.02 6.15 6.87
CA HIS A 64 26.79 5.46 6.54
C HIS A 64 25.89 5.29 7.78
N ILE A 65 24.57 5.26 7.57
CA ILE A 65 23.57 5.13 8.62
C ILE A 65 22.51 4.14 8.18
N ALA A 66 22.07 3.26 9.09
CA ALA A 66 20.94 2.35 8.91
C ALA A 66 19.80 2.76 9.85
N PRO A 67 18.86 3.61 9.42
CA PRO A 67 17.70 3.96 10.22
C PRO A 67 16.76 2.77 10.37
N ARG A 68 16.04 2.73 11.50
CA ARG A 68 15.05 1.68 11.81
C ARG A 68 13.79 2.32 12.38
N GLY A 69 12.65 1.71 12.19
CA GLY A 69 11.40 2.18 12.78
C GLY A 69 10.17 1.67 12.08
N ASN A 70 9.04 2.31 12.40
CA ASN A 70 7.73 1.86 11.96
C ASN A 70 6.85 3.01 11.49
N ILE A 71 5.85 2.67 10.67
CA ILE A 71 4.70 3.51 10.37
C ILE A 71 3.53 2.93 11.16
N PHE A 72 2.92 3.73 12.01
CA PHE A 72 1.72 3.41 12.78
C PHE A 72 0.51 4.00 12.06
N ILE A 73 -0.52 3.19 11.81
CA ILE A 73 -1.72 3.65 11.12
C ILE A 73 -2.87 3.77 12.11
N ASP A 74 -3.43 4.97 12.20
CA ASP A 74 -4.58 5.31 13.02
C ASP A 74 -5.84 5.47 12.18
N SER A 75 -7.01 5.14 12.74
CA SER A 75 -8.33 5.38 12.14
C SER A 75 -9.26 6.07 13.13
N GLY A 76 -9.49 7.36 12.96
CA GLY A 76 -10.32 8.14 13.88
C GLY A 76 -9.79 8.08 15.31
N SER A 77 -10.56 7.47 16.24
CA SER A 77 -10.16 7.26 17.64
C SER A 77 -9.35 5.98 17.86
N ALA A 78 -9.36 5.04 16.91
CA ALA A 78 -8.60 3.80 17.01
C ALA A 78 -7.14 4.06 16.64
N LYS A 79 -6.23 3.67 17.54
CA LYS A 79 -4.79 3.81 17.38
C LYS A 79 -4.17 2.51 16.95
N ASP A 80 -3.07 2.61 16.20
CA ASP A 80 -2.18 1.50 15.84
C ASP A 80 -2.92 0.30 15.23
N ILE A 81 -3.91 0.59 14.36
CA ILE A 81 -4.68 -0.48 13.68
C ILE A 81 -3.83 -1.30 12.72
N ALA A 82 -2.69 -0.77 12.31
CA ALA A 82 -1.63 -1.47 11.60
C ALA A 82 -0.28 -0.85 11.93
N ILE A 83 0.76 -1.68 11.92
CA ILE A 83 2.15 -1.27 12.13
C ILE A 83 2.96 -1.84 10.97
N LEU A 84 3.63 -0.96 10.23
CA LEU A 84 4.47 -1.32 9.09
C LEU A 84 5.93 -1.03 9.43
N GLU A 85 6.79 -2.01 9.26
CA GLU A 85 8.22 -1.85 9.49
C GLU A 85 8.88 -1.14 8.31
N ILE A 86 9.73 -0.14 8.61
CA ILE A 86 10.57 0.56 7.64
C ILE A 86 11.99 0.00 7.72
N ASN A 87 12.64 -0.16 6.56
CA ASN A 87 14.01 -0.66 6.45
C ASN A 87 14.22 -2.03 7.13
N ARG A 88 13.30 -2.96 6.90
CA ARG A 88 13.35 -4.33 7.41
C ARG A 88 14.68 -5.04 7.16
N GLU A 89 15.28 -4.77 5.99
CA GLU A 89 16.54 -5.37 5.57
C GLU A 89 17.77 -4.66 6.14
N LYS A 90 17.59 -3.66 7.01
CA LYS A 90 18.66 -2.85 7.60
C LYS A 90 19.62 -2.25 6.57
N GLY A 91 19.06 -1.78 5.46
CA GLY A 91 19.83 -1.14 4.40
C GLY A 91 20.46 0.18 4.87
N ASN A 92 21.71 0.39 4.49
CA ASN A 92 22.47 1.60 4.81
C ASN A 92 22.16 2.72 3.84
N ILE A 93 22.18 3.97 4.34
CA ILE A 93 22.21 5.19 3.53
C ILE A 93 23.63 5.70 3.52
N LEU A 94 24.22 5.80 2.34
CA LEU A 94 25.60 6.28 2.18
C LEU A 94 25.69 7.79 2.48
N PRO A 95 26.87 8.31 2.88
CA PRO A 95 27.08 9.73 3.11
C PRO A 95 26.61 10.58 1.94
N GLN A 96 25.93 11.70 2.23
CA GLN A 96 25.44 12.68 1.26
C GLN A 96 24.50 12.10 0.18
N SER A 97 23.92 10.91 0.41
CA SER A 97 22.99 10.27 -0.51
C SER A 97 21.56 10.21 0.04
N ASN A 98 20.62 9.99 -0.87
CA ASN A 98 19.22 9.69 -0.54
C ASN A 98 18.97 8.20 -0.70
N ARG A 99 18.01 7.69 0.09
CA ARG A 99 17.48 6.33 -0.06
C ARG A 99 15.98 6.33 0.20
N ASP A 100 15.27 5.65 -0.68
CA ASP A 100 13.83 5.44 -0.56
C ASP A 100 13.58 4.10 0.13
N PHE A 101 12.64 4.12 1.07
CA PHE A 101 12.11 2.94 1.74
C PHE A 101 10.62 2.89 1.50
N GLU A 102 10.14 1.75 1.02
CA GLU A 102 8.72 1.53 0.77
C GLU A 102 8.15 0.56 1.78
N SER A 103 6.95 0.85 2.23
CA SER A 103 6.17 -0.03 3.09
C SER A 103 4.72 -0.02 2.63
N THR A 104 4.13 -1.21 2.48
CA THR A 104 2.79 -1.36 1.93
C THR A 104 1.82 -1.89 2.97
N TRP A 105 0.70 -1.19 3.14
CA TRP A 105 -0.42 -1.63 3.96
C TRP A 105 -1.46 -2.31 3.07
N SER A 106 -1.61 -3.62 3.22
CA SER A 106 -2.52 -4.45 2.43
C SER A 106 -3.63 -5.11 3.25
N ASP A 107 -3.72 -4.82 4.57
CA ASP A 107 -4.71 -5.42 5.47
C ASP A 107 -6.10 -4.77 5.31
N GLY A 108 -6.80 -5.16 4.25
CA GLY A 108 -8.13 -4.65 3.89
C GLY A 108 -9.03 -5.68 3.25
N PHE A 109 -10.33 -5.37 3.14
CA PHE A 109 -11.34 -6.15 2.45
C PHE A 109 -12.30 -5.23 1.68
N PRO A 110 -12.54 -5.51 0.39
CA PRO A 110 -11.66 -6.29 -0.48
C PRO A 110 -10.30 -5.60 -0.67
N VAL A 111 -9.33 -6.31 -1.24
CA VAL A 111 -7.98 -5.80 -1.44
C VAL A 111 -7.50 -6.06 -2.86
N TYR A 112 -6.79 -5.10 -3.47
CA TYR A 112 -6.13 -5.33 -4.75
C TYR A 112 -4.86 -6.14 -4.54
N VAL A 113 -4.75 -7.24 -5.27
CA VAL A 113 -3.57 -8.11 -5.31
C VAL A 113 -3.01 -8.17 -6.72
N GLU A 114 -1.75 -8.52 -6.84
CA GLU A 114 -1.13 -8.78 -8.15
C GLU A 114 -1.76 -10.02 -8.78
N ARG A 115 -2.11 -9.93 -10.05
CA ARG A 115 -2.62 -11.07 -10.81
C ARG A 115 -1.47 -12.00 -11.14
N ILE A 116 -1.60 -13.26 -10.71
CA ILE A 116 -0.60 -14.29 -10.94
C ILE A 116 -1.21 -15.36 -11.83
N GLU A 117 -0.60 -15.62 -13.00
CA GLU A 117 -0.93 -16.73 -13.90
C GLU A 117 0.31 -17.60 -14.11
N ASP A 118 0.17 -18.90 -13.96
CA ASP A 118 1.26 -19.88 -14.09
C ASP A 118 2.50 -19.55 -13.22
N GLY A 119 2.27 -18.98 -12.02
CA GLY A 119 3.32 -18.62 -11.08
C GLY A 119 4.12 -17.37 -11.46
N LYS A 120 3.65 -16.59 -12.44
CA LYS A 120 4.26 -15.32 -12.87
C LYS A 120 3.27 -14.18 -12.72
N VAL A 121 3.79 -13.01 -12.35
CA VAL A 121 3.01 -11.78 -12.30
C VAL A 121 2.63 -11.37 -13.72
N VAL A 122 1.35 -11.09 -13.94
CA VAL A 122 0.84 -10.64 -15.24
C VAL A 122 1.13 -9.16 -15.41
N LEU A 123 1.76 -8.80 -16.53
CA LEU A 123 1.99 -7.43 -16.93
C LEU A 123 1.01 -7.05 -18.05
N ASP A 124 0.60 -5.79 -18.08
CA ASP A 124 -0.16 -5.22 -19.18
C ASP A 124 0.74 -4.88 -20.38
N GLU A 125 0.15 -4.31 -21.45
CA GLU A 125 0.87 -3.91 -22.66
C GLU A 125 1.91 -2.80 -22.40
N GLU A 126 1.77 -2.07 -21.30
CA GLU A 126 2.68 -0.99 -20.88
C GLU A 126 3.75 -1.49 -19.89
N GLY A 127 3.74 -2.79 -19.55
CA GLY A 127 4.68 -3.41 -18.61
C GLY A 127 4.34 -3.17 -17.14
N GLN A 128 3.12 -2.70 -16.83
CA GLN A 128 2.67 -2.50 -15.46
C GLN A 128 2.03 -3.77 -14.90
N VAL A 129 2.16 -3.98 -13.58
CA VAL A 129 1.56 -5.11 -12.89
C VAL A 129 0.03 -5.01 -12.92
N VAL A 130 -0.62 -6.01 -13.52
CA VAL A 130 -2.09 -6.10 -13.51
C VAL A 130 -2.54 -6.47 -12.10
N LYS A 131 -3.42 -5.65 -11.53
CA LYS A 131 -4.01 -5.88 -10.21
C LYS A 131 -5.44 -6.36 -10.34
N GLU A 132 -5.82 -7.34 -9.54
CA GLU A 132 -7.19 -7.83 -9.44
C GLU A 132 -7.75 -7.65 -8.02
N LEU A 133 -9.07 -7.51 -7.92
CA LEU A 133 -9.74 -7.32 -6.64
C LEU A 133 -10.06 -8.68 -6.02
N LYS A 134 -9.38 -9.02 -4.94
CA LYS A 134 -9.60 -10.25 -4.17
C LYS A 134 -10.69 -10.04 -3.11
N TRP A 135 -11.68 -10.92 -3.11
CA TRP A 135 -12.77 -10.98 -2.15
C TRP A 135 -12.60 -12.20 -1.23
N ASP A 136 -12.01 -12.00 -0.07
CA ASP A 136 -11.93 -13.04 0.95
C ASP A 136 -12.92 -12.72 2.08
N TRP A 137 -14.06 -13.38 2.08
CA TRP A 137 -15.14 -13.12 3.04
C TRP A 137 -14.77 -13.41 4.50
N ASN A 138 -13.70 -14.17 4.76
CA ASN A 138 -13.17 -14.36 6.10
C ASN A 138 -12.60 -13.07 6.66
N ASP A 139 -12.16 -12.16 5.78
CA ASP A 139 -11.60 -10.86 6.10
C ASP A 139 -12.65 -9.71 6.02
N ALA A 140 -13.96 -10.01 5.95
CA ALA A 140 -15.00 -8.99 5.83
C ALA A 140 -14.98 -7.93 6.95
N SER A 141 -14.49 -8.29 8.14
CA SER A 141 -14.29 -7.35 9.27
C SER A 141 -13.19 -6.29 9.00
N LYS A 142 -12.35 -6.52 8.00
CA LYS A 142 -11.28 -5.61 7.59
C LYS A 142 -11.73 -4.61 6.51
N LEU A 143 -13.03 -4.42 6.33
CA LEU A 143 -13.55 -3.35 5.45
C LEU A 143 -13.06 -1.99 5.96
N ARG A 144 -12.21 -1.37 5.17
CA ARG A 144 -11.62 -0.06 5.50
C ARG A 144 -12.46 1.05 4.92
N PHE A 145 -12.82 2.01 5.77
CA PHE A 145 -13.62 3.17 5.36
C PHE A 145 -13.29 4.39 6.23
N GLY A 146 -13.07 5.53 5.58
CA GLY A 146 -12.88 6.80 6.26
C GLY A 146 -11.48 7.39 6.12
N LYS A 147 -11.14 8.30 7.05
CA LYS A 147 -9.84 8.96 7.13
C LYS A 147 -8.88 8.13 7.97
N TYR A 148 -7.69 7.96 7.46
CA TYR A 148 -6.56 7.32 8.13
C TYR A 148 -5.41 8.31 8.27
N THR A 149 -4.63 8.12 9.32
CA THR A 149 -3.42 8.90 9.59
C THR A 149 -2.27 7.94 9.82
N ALA A 150 -1.24 8.05 9.01
CA ALA A 150 -0.01 7.31 9.14
C ALA A 150 1.04 8.16 9.84
N LYS A 151 1.57 7.66 10.96
CA LYS A 151 2.61 8.29 11.76
C LYS A 151 3.88 7.49 11.66
N MET A 152 4.90 8.09 11.11
CA MET A 152 6.23 7.52 11.01
C MET A 152 7.01 7.84 12.26
N LEU A 153 7.64 6.83 12.85
CA LEU A 153 8.64 6.98 13.91
C LEU A 153 9.87 6.18 13.49
N LEU A 154 10.92 6.87 13.13
CA LEU A 154 12.23 6.33 12.81
C LEU A 154 13.24 6.71 13.88
N ILE A 155 14.25 5.88 14.05
CA ILE A 155 15.37 6.10 14.95
C ILE A 155 16.67 5.84 14.19
N TYR A 156 17.66 6.69 14.38
CA TYR A 156 19.03 6.44 13.96
C TYR A 156 20.00 6.74 15.08
N ASP A 157 21.14 6.07 15.10
CA ASP A 157 22.22 6.25 16.05
C ASP A 157 23.14 7.38 15.55
N ASP A 158 23.27 8.47 16.34
CA ASP A 158 24.17 9.59 16.03
C ASP A 158 25.61 9.33 16.47
N GLY A 159 25.85 8.18 17.14
CA GLY A 159 27.13 7.76 17.68
C GLY A 159 27.22 7.90 19.21
N GLU A 160 26.27 8.62 19.83
CA GLU A 160 26.15 8.78 21.28
C GLU A 160 24.80 8.26 21.79
N ARG A 161 23.75 8.48 21.00
CA ARG A 161 22.38 8.11 21.35
C ARG A 161 21.50 7.87 20.13
N ASP A 162 20.37 7.25 20.36
CA ASP A 162 19.31 7.10 19.36
C ASP A 162 18.54 8.42 19.18
N ILE A 163 18.47 8.94 17.97
CA ILE A 163 17.75 10.16 17.60
C ILE A 163 16.44 9.78 16.91
N PRO A 164 15.27 10.15 17.46
CA PRO A 164 13.99 9.92 16.81
C PRO A 164 13.72 10.93 15.71
N ILE A 165 13.06 10.46 14.64
CA ILE A 165 12.53 11.26 13.54
C ILE A 165 11.07 10.91 13.37
N GLU A 166 10.20 11.90 13.34
CA GLU A 166 8.76 11.73 13.23
C GLU A 166 8.23 12.37 11.95
N GLY A 167 7.15 11.79 11.42
CA GLY A 167 6.43 12.33 10.28
C GLY A 167 4.97 11.87 10.31
N GLU A 168 4.09 12.65 9.69
CA GLU A 168 2.68 12.31 9.62
C GLU A 168 2.11 12.60 8.25
N VAL A 169 1.26 11.69 7.74
CA VAL A 169 0.51 11.88 6.50
C VAL A 169 -0.88 11.29 6.64
N SER A 170 -1.89 11.96 6.06
CA SER A 170 -3.27 11.50 6.10
C SER A 170 -3.77 11.11 4.72
N PHE A 171 -4.64 10.09 4.67
CA PHE A 171 -5.26 9.60 3.45
C PHE A 171 -6.68 9.10 3.72
N TYR A 172 -7.40 8.78 2.64
CA TYR A 172 -8.79 8.33 2.71
C TYR A 172 -8.95 7.00 1.97
N VAL A 173 -9.71 6.10 2.57
CA VAL A 173 -10.18 4.88 1.90
C VAL A 173 -11.70 4.98 1.80
N VAL A 174 -12.22 5.04 0.56
CA VAL A 174 -13.65 5.22 0.29
C VAL A 174 -14.09 4.25 -0.79
N PRO A 175 -14.76 3.14 -0.45
CA PRO A 175 -15.26 2.15 -1.40
C PRO A 175 -16.47 2.69 -2.16
N TRP A 176 -16.26 3.73 -2.98
CA TRP A 176 -17.32 4.50 -3.62
C TRP A 176 -18.21 3.65 -4.54
N ARG A 177 -17.66 2.62 -5.21
CA ARG A 177 -18.47 1.71 -6.04
C ARG A 177 -19.44 0.90 -5.19
N MET A 178 -18.99 0.40 -4.02
CA MET A 178 -19.88 -0.32 -3.10
C MET A 178 -20.98 0.59 -2.56
N ILE A 179 -20.63 1.83 -2.19
CA ILE A 179 -21.59 2.83 -1.70
C ILE A 179 -22.63 3.13 -2.78
N LEU A 180 -22.21 3.34 -4.02
CA LEU A 180 -23.11 3.62 -5.14
C LEU A 180 -24.06 2.46 -5.42
N VAL A 181 -23.54 1.22 -5.49
CA VAL A 181 -24.39 0.03 -5.67
C VAL A 181 -25.39 -0.11 -4.53
N SER A 182 -24.96 0.04 -3.28
CA SER A 182 -25.82 0.00 -2.11
C SER A 182 -26.93 1.05 -2.17
N PHE A 183 -26.58 2.27 -2.57
CA PHE A 183 -27.55 3.36 -2.75
C PHE A 183 -28.61 3.02 -3.80
N VAL A 184 -28.20 2.49 -4.95
CA VAL A 184 -29.12 2.09 -6.03
C VAL A 184 -30.06 0.98 -5.56
N VAL A 185 -29.54 -0.04 -4.86
CA VAL A 185 -30.34 -1.14 -4.31
C VAL A 185 -31.36 -0.62 -3.29
N LEU A 186 -30.96 0.26 -2.38
CA LEU A 186 -31.84 0.86 -1.39
C LEU A 186 -32.93 1.73 -2.04
N LEU A 187 -32.60 2.45 -3.11
CA LEU A 187 -33.56 3.26 -3.86
C LEU A 187 -34.64 2.36 -4.51
N PHE A 188 -34.24 1.27 -5.15
CA PHE A 188 -35.21 0.30 -5.71
C PHE A 188 -36.06 -0.37 -4.62
N ALA A 189 -35.46 -0.75 -3.51
CA ALA A 189 -36.17 -1.30 -2.36
C ALA A 189 -37.21 -0.30 -1.83
N PHE A 190 -36.83 0.96 -1.67
CA PHE A 190 -37.74 2.03 -1.22
C PHE A 190 -38.92 2.23 -2.17
N VAL A 191 -38.66 2.29 -3.49
CA VAL A 191 -39.72 2.42 -4.49
C VAL A 191 -40.64 1.20 -4.47
N GLY A 192 -40.08 -0.03 -4.36
CA GLY A 192 -40.85 -1.27 -4.24
C GLY A 192 -41.76 -1.28 -3.02
N VAL A 193 -41.24 -0.95 -1.84
CA VAL A 193 -42.03 -0.88 -0.59
C VAL A 193 -43.13 0.17 -0.71
N ARG A 194 -42.81 1.38 -1.21
CA ARG A 194 -43.80 2.43 -1.42
C ARG A 194 -44.93 1.98 -2.36
N SER A 195 -44.59 1.27 -3.46
CA SER A 195 -45.57 0.77 -4.44
C SER A 195 -46.49 -0.27 -3.81
N THR A 196 -45.95 -1.22 -3.04
CA THR A 196 -46.73 -2.28 -2.38
C THR A 196 -47.65 -1.70 -1.31
N VAL A 197 -47.16 -0.78 -0.48
CA VAL A 197 -47.98 -0.09 0.56
C VAL A 197 -49.11 0.70 -0.10
N LYS A 198 -48.83 1.45 -1.18
CA LYS A 198 -49.89 2.18 -1.91
C LYS A 198 -50.93 1.24 -2.54
N GLY A 199 -50.49 0.11 -3.06
CA GLY A 199 -51.41 -0.92 -3.60
C GLY A 199 -52.30 -1.54 -2.51
N MET A 200 -51.76 -1.79 -1.33
CA MET A 200 -52.49 -2.34 -0.20
C MET A 200 -53.51 -1.33 0.35
N TRP A 201 -53.12 -0.06 0.48
CA TRP A 201 -54.06 1.00 0.89
C TRP A 201 -55.22 1.17 -0.08
N ARG A 202 -54.98 1.15 -1.39
CA ARG A 202 -56.05 1.20 -2.40
C ARG A 202 -57.03 0.03 -2.27
N ARG A 203 -56.55 -1.17 -2.00
CA ARG A 203 -57.41 -2.36 -1.83
C ARG A 203 -58.27 -2.29 -0.54
N LEU A 204 -57.72 -1.71 0.53
CA LEU A 204 -58.47 -1.53 1.79
C LEU A 204 -59.54 -0.47 1.63
N THR A 205 -59.26 0.69 1.04
CA THR A 205 -60.26 1.77 0.84
C THR A 205 -61.33 1.44 -0.21
N GLN A 206 -61.12 0.51 -1.12
CA GLN A 206 -62.14 0.04 -2.05
C GLN A 206 -63.10 -0.97 -1.40
N LYS A 207 -62.73 -1.67 -0.33
CA LYS A 207 -63.58 -2.64 0.37
C LYS A 207 -64.64 -1.95 1.21
N ASP A 208 -64.35 -0.76 1.74
CA ASP A 208 -65.29 0.01 2.58
C ASP A 208 -66.32 0.81 1.75
N ALA A 209 -66.19 0.87 0.41
CA ALA A 209 -67.11 1.58 -0.47
C ALA A 209 -68.23 0.69 -1.08
N VAL A 210 -68.28 -0.60 -0.75
CA VAL A 210 -69.24 -1.60 -1.30
C VAL A 210 -70.17 -2.15 -0.21
N THR A 211 -70.17 -1.61 1.00
CA THR A 211 -71.14 -1.90 2.07
C THR A 211 -72.06 -0.73 2.26
#